data_b7a1b230b3a1ab6f95afbace63a30b4e
#
_entry.id   b7a1b230b3a1ab6f95afbace63a30b4e
#
_cell.length_a   1.000
_cell.length_b   1.000
_cell.length_c   1.000
_cell.angle_alpha   90.00
_cell.angle_beta   90.00
_cell.angle_gamma   90.00
#
_symmetry.space_group_name_H-M   'P 1'
#
loop_
_entity.id
_entity.type
_entity.pdbx_description
1 polymer ?
#
loop_
_entity_poly.entity_id
_entity_poly.type
_entity_poly.pdbx_seq_one_letter_code
_entity_poly.pdbx_strand_id
1 'polypeptide(L)'
;DQMRDVIADAQVLPNEAARKVYIIDRAETMNAAAQNAALKLLEEPPAGAVFLLCTTNAMQLLPTVRSRCAEVICQGQEQETDSELRSLAADYLKAVAEGNRAKLLRWCAANEGMDGRAAVDFIDCVRSLVADMLCSRQKARGMERAELMELHELLDECAARLKVNAGVKHIFGLLAVDSIPAGRKQRKNN
;
A
#
# COMPACT_ATOMS: atom_id res chain seq x y z
N ASP A 1 17.57 -8.91 16.32
CA ASP A 1 16.35 -9.72 16.45
C ASP A 1 15.30 -8.93 17.25
N GLN A 2 14.62 -8.02 16.55
CA GLN A 2 13.75 -6.97 17.12
C GLN A 2 12.75 -7.49 18.18
N MET A 3 12.15 -8.65 17.97
CA MET A 3 11.19 -9.20 18.93
C MET A 3 11.86 -9.57 20.27
N ARG A 4 13.09 -10.06 20.25
CA ARG A 4 13.83 -10.35 21.49
C ARG A 4 14.18 -9.09 22.25
N ASP A 5 14.51 -8.01 21.54
CA ASP A 5 14.80 -6.70 22.14
C ASP A 5 13.53 -6.14 22.81
N VAL A 6 12.38 -6.24 22.15
CA VAL A 6 11.07 -5.86 22.74
C VAL A 6 10.77 -6.68 24.00
N ILE A 7 10.99 -8.02 23.97
CA ILE A 7 10.76 -8.89 25.12
C ILE A 7 11.67 -8.49 26.30
N ALA A 8 12.94 -8.21 26.05
CA ALA A 8 13.89 -7.80 27.08
C ALA A 8 13.53 -6.43 27.67
N ASP A 9 13.21 -5.45 26.83
CA ASP A 9 12.83 -4.12 27.28
C ASP A 9 11.49 -4.10 28.04
N ALA A 10 10.55 -4.97 27.67
CA ALA A 10 9.26 -5.06 28.34
C ALA A 10 9.33 -5.54 29.80
N GLN A 11 10.40 -6.28 30.16
CA GLN A 11 10.63 -6.71 31.55
C GLN A 11 11.08 -5.56 32.48
N VAL A 12 11.48 -4.44 31.90
CA VAL A 12 11.93 -3.26 32.66
C VAL A 12 10.73 -2.34 32.89
N LEU A 13 10.47 -2.00 34.15
CA LEU A 13 9.39 -1.07 34.50
C LEU A 13 9.62 0.33 33.89
N PRO A 14 8.56 1.06 33.52
CA PRO A 14 8.69 2.43 33.05
C PRO A 14 9.22 3.34 34.17
N ASN A 15 10.20 4.20 33.85
CA ASN A 15 10.83 5.08 34.83
C ASN A 15 9.99 6.35 35.12
N GLU A 16 9.29 6.89 34.12
CA GLU A 16 8.64 8.21 34.21
C GLU A 16 7.14 8.17 33.84
N ALA A 17 6.63 7.05 33.31
CA ALA A 17 5.26 6.92 32.85
C ALA A 17 4.52 5.79 33.57
N ALA A 18 3.19 5.88 33.65
CA ALA A 18 2.36 4.82 34.22
C ALA A 18 2.32 3.55 33.36
N ARG A 19 2.60 3.66 32.06
CA ARG A 19 2.55 2.55 31.09
C ARG A 19 3.61 2.67 30.00
N LYS A 20 4.14 1.52 29.55
CA LYS A 20 4.94 1.37 28.33
C LYS A 20 4.02 0.85 27.21
N VAL A 21 4.01 1.50 26.05
CA VAL A 21 3.23 1.06 24.90
C VAL A 21 4.17 0.63 23.79
N TYR A 22 4.01 -0.60 23.32
CA TYR A 22 4.75 -1.17 22.20
C TYR A 22 3.83 -1.26 21.00
N ILE A 23 4.20 -0.58 19.91
CA ILE A 23 3.47 -0.61 18.65
C ILE A 23 4.26 -1.46 17.66
N ILE A 24 3.68 -2.59 17.26
CA ILE A 24 4.25 -3.49 16.27
C ILE A 24 3.49 -3.26 14.98
N ASP A 25 4.06 -2.42 14.14
CA ASP A 25 3.48 -2.10 12.82
C ASP A 25 3.69 -3.26 11.85
N ARG A 26 2.71 -3.47 10.98
CA ARG A 26 2.68 -4.57 9.99
C ARG A 26 3.02 -5.92 10.63
N ALA A 27 2.32 -6.25 11.71
CA ALA A 27 2.58 -7.46 12.48
C ALA A 27 2.48 -8.75 11.63
N GLU A 28 1.73 -8.74 10.52
CA GLU A 28 1.67 -9.82 9.53
C GLU A 28 3.01 -10.13 8.88
N THR A 29 3.97 -9.21 8.90
CA THR A 29 5.31 -9.43 8.32
C THR A 29 6.25 -10.21 9.25
N MET A 30 5.86 -10.41 10.51
CA MET A 30 6.61 -11.23 11.46
C MET A 30 6.65 -12.69 10.98
N ASN A 31 7.84 -13.29 10.95
CA ASN A 31 7.96 -14.73 10.72
C ASN A 31 7.40 -15.54 11.89
N ALA A 32 7.13 -16.82 11.68
CA ALA A 32 6.56 -17.70 12.70
C ALA A 32 7.39 -17.76 13.99
N ALA A 33 8.72 -17.67 13.89
CA ALA A 33 9.60 -17.70 15.07
C ALA A 33 9.41 -16.43 15.93
N ALA A 34 9.29 -15.25 15.32
CA ALA A 34 9.03 -13.99 16.01
C ALA A 34 7.63 -13.98 16.65
N GLN A 35 6.61 -14.46 15.94
CA GLN A 35 5.26 -14.59 16.47
C GLN A 35 5.21 -15.55 17.67
N ASN A 36 5.86 -16.70 17.58
CA ASN A 36 5.94 -17.65 18.70
C ASN A 36 6.73 -17.09 19.90
N ALA A 37 7.78 -16.31 19.67
CA ALA A 37 8.53 -15.66 20.75
C ALA A 37 7.66 -14.64 21.51
N ALA A 38 6.71 -13.98 20.85
CA ALA A 38 5.80 -13.04 21.48
C ALA A 38 4.71 -13.69 22.36
N LEU A 39 4.42 -14.99 22.19
CA LEU A 39 3.27 -15.65 22.85
C LEU A 39 3.30 -15.50 24.37
N LYS A 40 4.44 -15.74 25.02
CA LYS A 40 4.57 -15.64 26.48
C LYS A 40 4.30 -14.20 26.95
N LEU A 41 4.76 -13.21 26.18
CA LEU A 41 4.59 -11.81 26.48
C LEU A 41 3.12 -11.36 26.34
N LEU A 42 2.39 -11.96 25.38
CA LEU A 42 0.98 -11.69 25.17
C LEU A 42 0.07 -12.42 26.15
N GLU A 43 0.50 -13.59 26.67
CA GLU A 43 -0.23 -14.33 27.71
C GLU A 43 -0.16 -13.63 29.06
N GLU A 44 1.05 -13.23 29.46
CA GLU A 44 1.35 -12.62 30.76
C GLU A 44 2.14 -11.32 30.55
N PRO A 45 1.48 -10.25 30.10
CA PRO A 45 2.16 -8.99 29.87
C PRO A 45 2.70 -8.42 31.19
N PRO A 46 3.95 -7.92 31.21
CA PRO A 46 4.50 -7.26 32.38
C PRO A 46 3.63 -6.10 32.86
N ALA A 47 3.63 -5.83 34.16
CA ALA A 47 2.83 -4.76 34.75
C ALA A 47 3.11 -3.42 34.07
N GLY A 48 2.05 -2.77 33.60
CA GLY A 48 2.15 -1.48 32.88
C GLY A 48 2.57 -1.57 31.42
N ALA A 49 2.80 -2.74 30.85
CA ALA A 49 3.06 -2.89 29.41
C ALA A 49 1.76 -3.07 28.63
N VAL A 50 1.68 -2.42 27.46
CA VAL A 50 0.58 -2.54 26.50
C VAL A 50 1.18 -2.84 25.14
N PHE A 51 0.64 -3.85 24.43
CA PHE A 51 1.09 -4.25 23.11
C PHE A 51 -0.01 -4.02 22.10
N LEU A 52 0.29 -3.24 21.06
CA LEU A 52 -0.58 -2.96 19.92
C LEU A 52 0.04 -3.62 18.68
N LEU A 53 -0.60 -4.67 18.18
CA LEU A 53 -0.23 -5.32 16.94
C LEU A 53 -1.09 -4.73 15.82
N CYS A 54 -0.51 -3.88 14.98
CA CYS A 54 -1.18 -3.29 13.84
C CYS A 54 -1.01 -4.20 12.62
N THR A 55 -2.10 -4.54 11.95
CA THR A 55 -2.07 -5.39 10.76
C THR A 55 -3.21 -5.03 9.82
N THR A 56 -2.97 -5.14 8.51
CA THR A 56 -4.01 -5.02 7.48
C THR A 56 -4.72 -6.36 7.23
N ASN A 57 -4.13 -7.48 7.69
CA ASN A 57 -4.69 -8.81 7.53
C ASN A 57 -4.40 -9.70 8.75
N ALA A 58 -5.33 -9.71 9.70
CA ALA A 58 -5.21 -10.50 10.92
C ALA A 58 -5.10 -12.02 10.65
N MET A 59 -5.58 -12.52 9.49
CA MET A 59 -5.51 -13.95 9.14
C MET A 59 -4.08 -14.43 8.85
N GLN A 60 -3.13 -13.55 8.61
CA GLN A 60 -1.70 -13.88 8.45
C GLN A 60 -0.98 -14.06 9.79
N LEU A 61 -1.60 -13.63 10.89
CA LEU A 61 -1.09 -13.91 12.23
C LEU A 61 -1.47 -15.33 12.66
N LEU A 62 -0.57 -15.97 13.41
CA LEU A 62 -0.83 -17.30 13.96
C LEU A 62 -2.12 -17.30 14.81
N PRO A 63 -2.95 -18.34 14.73
CA PRO A 63 -4.15 -18.44 15.57
C PRO A 63 -3.85 -18.32 17.07
N THR A 64 -2.67 -18.77 17.50
CA THR A 64 -2.20 -18.67 18.88
C THR A 64 -1.91 -17.23 19.32
N VAL A 65 -1.47 -16.35 18.41
CA VAL A 65 -1.30 -14.92 18.67
C VAL A 65 -2.67 -14.25 18.72
N ARG A 66 -3.52 -14.51 17.74
CA ARG A 66 -4.87 -13.92 17.65
C ARG A 66 -5.73 -14.24 18.86
N SER A 67 -5.67 -15.48 19.38
CA SER A 67 -6.46 -15.88 20.56
C SER A 67 -6.06 -15.16 21.85
N ARG A 68 -4.90 -14.48 21.88
CA ARG A 68 -4.37 -13.74 23.02
C ARG A 68 -4.50 -12.23 22.90
N CYS A 69 -5.02 -11.77 21.79
CA CYS A 69 -5.24 -10.34 21.51
C CYS A 69 -6.72 -10.03 21.41
N ALA A 70 -7.13 -8.89 21.97
CA ALA A 70 -8.43 -8.32 21.64
C ALA A 70 -8.36 -7.68 20.24
N GLU A 71 -9.21 -8.11 19.32
CA GLU A 71 -9.25 -7.56 17.98
C GLU A 71 -10.07 -6.27 17.97
N VAL A 72 -9.44 -5.19 17.49
CA VAL A 72 -10.08 -3.90 17.25
C VAL A 72 -10.06 -3.62 15.77
N ILE A 73 -11.20 -3.64 15.13
CA ILE A 73 -11.33 -3.31 13.71
C ILE A 73 -11.37 -1.79 13.58
N CYS A 74 -10.25 -1.22 13.14
CA CYS A 74 -10.20 0.18 12.74
C CYS A 74 -10.77 0.28 11.32
N GLN A 75 -12.04 0.63 11.22
CA GLN A 75 -12.57 1.08 9.93
C GLN A 75 -11.95 2.45 9.69
N GLY A 76 -10.99 2.51 8.73
CA GLY A 76 -10.50 3.78 8.23
C GLY A 76 -11.73 4.55 7.74
N GLN A 77 -12.01 5.71 8.33
CA GLN A 77 -12.84 6.68 7.62
C GLN A 77 -12.09 6.90 6.31
N GLU A 78 -12.74 6.62 5.18
CA GLU A 78 -12.27 7.14 3.90
C GLU A 78 -12.19 8.66 4.10
N GLN A 79 -10.98 9.16 4.37
CA GLN A 79 -10.77 10.60 4.45
C GLN A 79 -11.14 11.14 3.07
N GLU A 80 -11.72 12.32 3.02
CA GLU A 80 -12.05 12.99 1.73
C GLU A 80 -10.85 12.93 0.78
N THR A 81 -9.65 13.02 1.31
CA THR A 81 -8.36 12.83 0.60
C THR A 81 -8.23 11.46 -0.08
N ASP A 82 -8.70 10.36 0.53
CA ASP A 82 -8.68 9.02 -0.08
C ASP A 82 -9.71 8.93 -1.23
N SER A 83 -10.83 9.60 -1.10
CA SER A 83 -11.87 9.68 -2.15
C SER A 83 -11.37 10.47 -3.36
N GLU A 84 -10.71 11.60 -3.15
CA GLU A 84 -10.12 12.41 -4.22
C GLU A 84 -8.98 11.66 -4.90
N LEU A 85 -8.10 11.03 -4.14
CA LEU A 85 -6.99 10.25 -4.65
C LEU A 85 -7.45 9.06 -5.49
N ARG A 86 -8.47 8.33 -5.01
CA ARG A 86 -9.11 7.24 -5.76
C ARG A 86 -9.78 7.72 -7.06
N SER A 87 -10.43 8.89 -7.02
CA SER A 87 -11.01 9.50 -8.21
C SER A 87 -9.93 9.84 -9.22
N LEU A 88 -8.83 10.46 -8.77
CA LEU A 88 -7.69 10.80 -9.60
C LEU A 88 -7.04 9.55 -10.22
N ALA A 89 -6.86 8.49 -9.45
CA ALA A 89 -6.33 7.22 -9.90
C ALA A 89 -7.27 6.54 -10.92
N ALA A 90 -8.59 6.62 -10.71
CA ALA A 90 -9.58 6.09 -11.63
C ALA A 90 -9.60 6.86 -12.98
N ASP A 91 -9.44 8.18 -12.95
CA ASP A 91 -9.34 9.01 -14.15
C ASP A 91 -8.08 8.70 -14.96
N TYR A 92 -6.94 8.49 -14.28
CA TYR A 92 -5.72 8.03 -14.93
C TYR A 92 -5.92 6.67 -15.60
N LEU A 93 -6.44 5.67 -14.88
CA LEU A 93 -6.70 4.33 -15.43
C LEU A 93 -7.69 4.36 -16.59
N LYS A 94 -8.69 5.24 -16.54
CA LYS A 94 -9.61 5.48 -17.66
C LYS A 94 -8.87 6.03 -18.87
N ALA A 95 -7.97 7.01 -18.69
CA ALA A 95 -7.18 7.57 -19.80
C ALA A 95 -6.26 6.52 -20.42
N VAL A 96 -5.66 5.63 -19.61
CA VAL A 96 -4.86 4.49 -20.09
C VAL A 96 -5.75 3.49 -20.84
N ALA A 97 -6.90 3.11 -20.28
CA ALA A 97 -7.83 2.16 -20.89
C ALA A 97 -8.39 2.64 -22.24
N GLU A 98 -8.60 3.92 -22.44
CA GLU A 98 -9.01 4.50 -23.71
C GLU A 98 -7.94 4.37 -24.81
N GLY A 99 -6.67 4.17 -24.43
CA GLY A 99 -5.54 4.06 -25.37
C GLY A 99 -5.21 5.36 -26.10
N ASN A 100 -5.72 6.51 -25.62
CA ASN A 100 -5.51 7.80 -26.24
C ASN A 100 -4.29 8.50 -25.64
N ARG A 101 -3.14 8.37 -26.32
CA ARG A 101 -1.86 8.93 -25.86
C ARG A 101 -1.91 10.46 -25.65
N ALA A 102 -2.62 11.19 -26.49
CA ALA A 102 -2.71 12.64 -26.35
C ALA A 102 -3.53 13.05 -25.12
N LYS A 103 -4.55 12.27 -24.76
CA LYS A 103 -5.34 12.48 -23.55
C LYS A 103 -4.52 12.14 -22.31
N LEU A 104 -3.81 11.02 -22.33
CA LEU A 104 -2.94 10.61 -21.23
C LEU A 104 -1.81 11.61 -20.99
N LEU A 105 -1.16 12.10 -22.06
CA LEU A 105 -0.11 13.11 -21.96
C LEU A 105 -0.62 14.39 -21.30
N ARG A 106 -1.80 14.87 -21.73
CA ARG A 106 -2.43 16.06 -21.13
C ARG A 106 -2.76 15.85 -19.65
N TRP A 107 -3.27 14.65 -19.32
CA TRP A 107 -3.58 14.31 -17.94
C TRP A 107 -2.31 14.29 -17.07
N CYS A 108 -1.23 13.67 -17.54
CA CYS A 108 0.05 13.64 -16.82
C CYS A 108 0.63 15.05 -16.67
N ALA A 109 0.61 15.87 -17.71
CA ALA A 109 1.10 17.26 -17.66
C ALA A 109 0.31 18.14 -16.67
N ALA A 110 -1.00 17.91 -16.53
CA ALA A 110 -1.83 18.62 -15.56
C ALA A 110 -1.51 18.23 -14.10
N ASN A 111 -0.94 17.05 -13.86
CA ASN A 111 -0.68 16.50 -12.54
C ASN A 111 0.83 16.43 -12.17
N GLU A 112 1.74 16.77 -13.07
CA GLU A 112 3.20 16.71 -12.85
C GLU A 112 3.71 17.65 -11.75
N GLY A 113 2.91 18.62 -11.32
CA GLY A 113 3.19 19.56 -10.24
C GLY A 113 2.83 19.06 -8.84
N MET A 114 2.38 17.82 -8.72
CA MET A 114 2.07 17.17 -7.44
C MET A 114 3.32 17.12 -6.55
N ASP A 115 3.15 17.28 -5.23
CA ASP A 115 4.28 17.10 -4.31
C ASP A 115 4.73 15.63 -4.23
N GLY A 116 5.96 15.42 -3.75
CA GLY A 116 6.58 14.09 -3.76
C GLY A 116 5.81 13.06 -2.94
N ARG A 117 5.19 13.45 -1.82
CA ARG A 117 4.40 12.54 -0.98
C ARG A 117 3.08 12.18 -1.65
N ALA A 118 2.37 13.17 -2.15
CA ALA A 118 1.13 12.95 -2.89
C ALA A 118 1.35 12.08 -4.15
N ALA A 119 2.51 12.24 -4.81
CA ALA A 119 2.87 11.38 -5.94
C ALA A 119 3.09 9.92 -5.52
N VAL A 120 3.71 9.66 -4.37
CA VAL A 120 3.86 8.30 -3.82
C VAL A 120 2.48 7.71 -3.51
N ASP A 121 1.64 8.45 -2.78
CA ASP A 121 0.31 8.01 -2.40
C ASP A 121 -0.56 7.74 -3.64
N PHE A 122 -0.43 8.56 -4.70
CA PHE A 122 -1.09 8.35 -5.98
C PHE A 122 -0.64 7.06 -6.66
N ILE A 123 0.66 6.82 -6.79
CA ILE A 123 1.20 5.60 -7.41
C ILE A 123 0.73 4.37 -6.64
N ASP A 124 0.78 4.39 -5.31
CA ASP A 124 0.34 3.26 -4.48
C ASP A 124 -1.18 3.01 -4.62
N CYS A 125 -1.99 4.06 -4.72
CA CYS A 125 -3.42 3.95 -4.99
C CYS A 125 -3.69 3.31 -6.36
N VAL A 126 -3.01 3.74 -7.43
CA VAL A 126 -3.16 3.15 -8.77
C VAL A 126 -2.73 1.68 -8.76
N ARG A 127 -1.61 1.33 -8.10
CA ARG A 127 -1.12 -0.04 -7.96
C ARG A 127 -2.16 -0.95 -7.30
N SER A 128 -2.76 -0.47 -6.20
CA SER A 128 -3.83 -1.19 -5.50
C SER A 128 -5.02 -1.46 -6.43
N LEU A 129 -5.48 -0.45 -7.16
CA LEU A 129 -6.59 -0.61 -8.11
C LEU A 129 -6.25 -1.60 -9.25
N VAL A 130 -5.02 -1.57 -9.77
CA VAL A 130 -4.55 -2.51 -10.81
C VAL A 130 -4.47 -3.93 -10.25
N ALA A 131 -3.97 -4.11 -9.03
CA ALA A 131 -3.93 -5.40 -8.36
C ALA A 131 -5.34 -5.98 -8.14
N ASP A 132 -6.29 -5.16 -7.70
CA ASP A 132 -7.70 -5.56 -7.56
C ASP A 132 -8.29 -6.00 -8.90
N MET A 133 -7.97 -5.29 -9.99
CA MET A 133 -8.40 -5.67 -11.35
C MET A 133 -7.78 -6.99 -11.80
N LEU A 134 -6.52 -7.26 -11.45
CA LEU A 134 -5.84 -8.52 -11.75
C LEU A 134 -6.41 -9.71 -10.97
N CYS A 135 -6.84 -9.47 -9.72
CA CYS A 135 -7.46 -10.48 -8.86
C CYS A 135 -8.95 -10.71 -9.18
N SER A 136 -9.64 -9.71 -9.72
CA SER A 136 -11.04 -9.83 -10.06
C SER A 136 -11.25 -10.68 -11.33
N ARG A 137 -12.25 -11.59 -11.32
CA ARG A 137 -12.63 -12.36 -12.51
C ARG A 137 -13.45 -11.53 -13.54
N GLN A 138 -13.76 -10.29 -13.21
CA GLN A 138 -14.47 -9.38 -14.11
C GLN A 138 -13.47 -8.74 -15.09
N LYS A 139 -13.86 -8.66 -16.38
CA LYS A 139 -13.06 -7.97 -17.41
C LYS A 139 -12.78 -6.53 -16.95
N ALA A 140 -11.51 -6.25 -16.67
CA ALA A 140 -11.08 -4.94 -16.26
C ALA A 140 -11.31 -3.93 -17.39
N ARG A 141 -12.32 -3.09 -17.26
CA ARG A 141 -12.58 -1.82 -17.98
C ARG A 141 -11.88 -1.66 -19.36
N GLY A 142 -11.86 -2.74 -20.21
CA GLY A 142 -11.29 -2.66 -21.56
C GLY A 142 -9.77 -2.84 -21.68
N MET A 143 -9.10 -3.26 -20.62
CA MET A 143 -7.69 -3.66 -20.64
C MET A 143 -7.55 -5.18 -20.56
N GLU A 144 -6.56 -5.73 -21.27
CA GLU A 144 -6.23 -7.15 -21.17
C GLU A 144 -5.35 -7.43 -19.96
N ARG A 145 -5.35 -8.68 -19.49
CA ARG A 145 -4.54 -9.07 -18.32
C ARG A 145 -3.05 -8.79 -18.51
N ALA A 146 -2.53 -9.00 -19.71
CA ALA A 146 -1.14 -8.70 -20.03
C ALA A 146 -0.84 -7.20 -19.91
N GLU A 147 -1.73 -6.34 -20.43
CA GLU A 147 -1.60 -4.88 -20.32
C GLU A 147 -1.64 -4.39 -18.86
N LEU A 148 -2.46 -5.03 -18.01
CA LEU A 148 -2.50 -4.72 -16.57
C LEU A 148 -1.22 -5.16 -15.86
N MET A 149 -0.60 -6.27 -16.26
CA MET A 149 0.68 -6.72 -15.69
C MET A 149 1.81 -5.76 -16.08
N GLU A 150 1.91 -5.38 -17.36
CA GLU A 150 2.89 -4.39 -17.82
C GLU A 150 2.71 -3.05 -17.10
N LEU A 151 1.46 -2.60 -16.90
CA LEU A 151 1.17 -1.39 -16.15
C LEU A 151 1.58 -1.51 -14.69
N HIS A 152 1.35 -2.67 -14.05
CA HIS A 152 1.74 -2.91 -12.67
C HIS A 152 3.26 -2.85 -12.51
N GLU A 153 4.02 -3.47 -13.41
CA GLU A 153 5.49 -3.43 -13.41
C GLU A 153 6.01 -1.99 -13.57
N LEU A 154 5.41 -1.21 -14.49
CA LEU A 154 5.76 0.21 -14.65
C LEU A 154 5.51 1.02 -13.37
N LEU A 155 4.38 0.78 -12.70
CA LEU A 155 4.04 1.46 -11.45
C LEU A 155 4.98 1.07 -10.31
N ASP A 156 5.42 -0.19 -10.24
CA ASP A 156 6.45 -0.64 -9.29
C ASP A 156 7.78 0.07 -9.52
N GLU A 157 8.19 0.22 -10.77
CA GLU A 157 9.38 0.98 -11.14
C GLU A 157 9.26 2.45 -10.75
N CYS A 158 8.11 3.08 -11.02
CA CYS A 158 7.82 4.46 -10.63
C CYS A 158 7.89 4.64 -9.10
N ALA A 159 7.27 3.72 -8.34
CA ALA A 159 7.31 3.74 -6.88
C ALA A 159 8.76 3.59 -6.33
N ALA A 160 9.56 2.71 -6.93
CA ALA A 160 10.95 2.53 -6.55
C ALA A 160 11.80 3.79 -6.83
N ARG A 161 11.58 4.44 -7.96
CA ARG A 161 12.28 5.67 -8.33
C ARG A 161 11.90 6.86 -7.44
N LEU A 162 10.64 6.98 -7.02
CA LEU A 162 10.19 8.01 -6.07
C LEU A 162 10.87 7.84 -4.70
N LYS A 163 11.07 6.60 -4.23
CA LYS A 163 11.78 6.31 -2.97
C LYS A 163 13.24 6.78 -2.95
N VAL A 164 13.88 6.89 -4.12
CA VAL A 164 15.24 7.42 -4.26
C VAL A 164 15.26 8.88 -4.74
N ASN A 165 14.17 9.62 -4.47
CA ASN A 165 14.02 11.04 -4.78
C ASN A 165 14.08 11.38 -6.30
N ALA A 166 13.62 10.48 -7.17
CA ALA A 166 13.38 10.88 -8.56
C ALA A 166 12.33 11.98 -8.62
N GLY A 167 12.56 12.98 -9.45
CA GLY A 167 11.64 14.11 -9.58
C GLY A 167 10.26 13.66 -10.08
N VAL A 168 9.19 14.13 -9.45
CA VAL A 168 7.80 13.80 -9.79
C VAL A 168 7.50 14.00 -11.27
N LYS A 169 7.97 15.11 -11.82
CA LYS A 169 7.83 15.43 -13.27
C LYS A 169 8.40 14.32 -14.18
N HIS A 170 9.53 13.73 -13.79
CA HIS A 170 10.12 12.62 -14.53
C HIS A 170 9.23 11.37 -14.47
N ILE A 171 8.65 11.07 -13.30
CA ILE A 171 7.74 9.94 -13.12
C ILE A 171 6.48 10.11 -13.97
N PHE A 172 5.86 11.29 -13.96
CA PHE A 172 4.68 11.56 -14.81
C PHE A 172 5.03 11.53 -16.31
N GLY A 173 6.26 11.89 -16.67
CA GLY A 173 6.80 11.70 -18.03
C GLY A 173 6.85 10.23 -18.45
N LEU A 174 7.35 9.35 -17.58
CA LEU A 174 7.36 7.89 -17.81
C LEU A 174 5.93 7.34 -17.93
N LEU A 175 5.03 7.71 -17.02
CA LEU A 175 3.63 7.31 -17.09
C LEU A 175 2.96 7.73 -18.40
N ALA A 176 3.26 8.93 -18.90
CA ALA A 176 2.70 9.43 -20.14
C ALA A 176 3.14 8.65 -21.39
N VAL A 177 4.36 8.11 -21.37
CA VAL A 177 4.96 7.40 -22.52
C VAL A 177 4.66 5.91 -22.44
N ASP A 178 4.85 5.27 -21.30
CA ASP A 178 4.96 3.82 -21.15
C ASP A 178 3.68 3.14 -20.64
N SER A 179 2.69 3.89 -20.11
CA SER A 179 1.44 3.30 -19.62
C SER A 179 0.54 2.70 -20.71
N ILE A 180 0.74 3.09 -21.96
CA ILE A 180 0.02 2.52 -23.10
C ILE A 180 1.01 1.75 -23.98
N PRO A 181 0.90 0.41 -24.10
CA PRO A 181 1.77 -0.40 -24.93
C PRO A 181 1.87 0.11 -26.37
N ALA A 182 3.08 0.05 -26.94
CA ALA A 182 3.37 0.58 -28.29
C ALA A 182 2.52 -0.06 -29.41
N GLY A 183 2.08 -1.30 -29.21
CA GLY A 183 1.27 -2.07 -30.17
C GLY A 183 -0.25 -1.85 -30.08
N ARG A 184 -0.74 -1.09 -29.11
CA ARG A 184 -2.19 -0.90 -28.92
C ARG A 184 -2.75 0.01 -30.02
N LYS A 185 -3.45 -0.58 -30.98
CA LYS A 185 -4.22 0.20 -31.99
C LYS A 185 -5.32 0.97 -31.27
N GLN A 186 -5.45 2.27 -31.54
CA GLN A 186 -6.59 3.06 -31.07
C GLN A 186 -7.88 2.32 -31.42
N ARG A 187 -8.63 1.87 -30.41
CA ARG A 187 -10.00 1.40 -30.65
C ARG A 187 -10.79 2.61 -31.12
N LYS A 188 -11.11 2.66 -32.42
CA LYS A 188 -12.07 3.64 -32.94
C LYS A 188 -13.39 3.39 -32.21
N ASN A 189 -13.84 4.40 -31.47
CA ASN A 189 -15.22 4.47 -31.01
C ASN A 189 -16.11 4.47 -32.25
N ASN A 190 -16.81 3.36 -32.46
CA ASN A 190 -18.01 3.34 -33.27
C ASN A 190 -19.20 3.57 -32.35
#